data_823812eee85300cc481f02792a1ecd78
#
_entry.id   823812eee85300cc481f02792a1ecd78
#
_cell.length_a   1.000
_cell.length_b   1.000
_cell.length_c   1.000
_cell.angle_alpha   90.00
_cell.angle_beta   90.00
_cell.angle_gamma   90.00
#
_symmetry.space_group_name_H-M   'P 1'
#
loop_
_entity.id
_entity.type
_entity.pdbx_description
1 polymer ?
#
loop_
_entity_poly.entity_id
_entity_poly.type
_entity_poly.pdbx_seq_one_letter_code
_entity_poly.pdbx_strand_id
1 'polypeptide(L)'
;SSVVHAPAPRVRADVRPIPLAPGDGVPRVIVHEGLGTVHAYRPALPALARLGPVLGFAVRDAQDYLDLPARHLNATLGRRYADALWRSGVREVDVLGYCSGGLVALEMAKSLVQLGVAVRTLDIVSSYRIPYLIEDERLVLFNFAATLGLPLDALGFPETYVLADALADALKADPARLAPGSLQAQLEIFGDRCEPLDELRRRVLRAAAGLSMQDDVAHPLLDERERLYWLFMHSVQASHWAGDAPYAGALRLFVPERCNPLIPQQRAALAEYWTAQALGGITAADIPGGHFDCLNAAFVDTRLKEAR
;
A
#
# COMPACT_ATOMS: atom_id res chain seq x y z
N SER A 1 -32.86 25.51 -23.63
CA SER A 1 -32.36 24.12 -23.63
C SER A 1 -30.85 24.17 -23.61
N SER A 2 -30.25 24.03 -22.41
CA SER A 2 -28.80 23.93 -22.24
C SER A 2 -28.39 22.50 -22.55
N VAL A 3 -27.66 22.31 -23.65
CA VAL A 3 -27.04 21.03 -23.98
C VAL A 3 -25.85 20.86 -23.01
N VAL A 4 -26.06 19.99 -22.02
CA VAL A 4 -24.96 19.55 -21.15
C VAL A 4 -24.06 18.67 -22.02
N HIS A 5 -22.92 19.21 -22.45
CA HIS A 5 -21.88 18.45 -23.12
C HIS A 5 -21.32 17.46 -22.10
N ALA A 6 -21.52 16.15 -22.32
CA ALA A 6 -20.80 15.12 -21.62
C ALA A 6 -19.29 15.37 -21.81
N PRO A 7 -18.48 15.36 -20.75
CA PRO A 7 -17.05 15.54 -20.89
C PRO A 7 -16.48 14.47 -21.84
N ALA A 8 -15.62 14.87 -22.76
CA ALA A 8 -14.96 13.97 -23.68
C ALA A 8 -14.28 12.82 -22.91
N PRO A 9 -14.31 11.58 -23.39
CA PRO A 9 -13.66 10.47 -22.72
C PRO A 9 -12.19 10.79 -22.54
N ARG A 10 -11.72 10.87 -21.29
CA ARG A 10 -10.30 11.09 -20.97
C ARG A 10 -9.51 9.93 -21.60
N VAL A 11 -8.49 10.27 -22.37
CA VAL A 11 -7.50 9.29 -22.83
C VAL A 11 -6.84 8.73 -21.56
N ARG A 12 -7.06 7.43 -21.29
CA ARG A 12 -6.43 6.77 -20.14
C ARG A 12 -4.93 6.91 -20.22
N ALA A 13 -4.29 7.27 -19.10
CA ALA A 13 -2.84 7.35 -19.02
C ALA A 13 -2.22 6.02 -19.49
N ASP A 14 -1.24 6.12 -20.39
CA ASP A 14 -0.52 4.96 -20.90
C ASP A 14 0.32 4.34 -19.77
N VAL A 15 -0.11 3.19 -19.29
CA VAL A 15 0.55 2.44 -18.21
C VAL A 15 1.77 1.75 -18.80
N ARG A 16 2.97 2.11 -18.34
CA ARG A 16 4.23 1.49 -18.74
C ARG A 16 5.10 1.18 -17.53
N PRO A 17 5.85 0.07 -17.56
CA PRO A 17 6.84 -0.18 -16.53
C PRO A 17 7.94 0.89 -16.56
N ILE A 18 8.42 1.28 -15.38
CA ILE A 18 9.49 2.27 -15.19
C ILE A 18 10.79 1.48 -15.01
N PRO A 19 11.81 1.64 -15.88
CA PRO A 19 13.12 1.08 -15.62
C PRO A 19 13.76 1.74 -14.39
N LEU A 20 14.06 0.95 -13.37
CA LEU A 20 14.65 1.42 -12.11
C LEU A 20 16.13 1.03 -12.00
N ALA A 21 16.47 -0.15 -12.50
CA ALA A 21 17.85 -0.61 -12.60
C ALA A 21 18.03 -1.47 -13.87
N PRO A 22 19.12 -1.27 -14.63
CA PRO A 22 19.47 -2.14 -15.73
C PRO A 22 20.03 -3.47 -15.23
N GLY A 23 20.09 -4.47 -16.11
CA GLY A 23 20.66 -5.78 -15.82
C GLY A 23 20.28 -6.79 -16.88
N ASP A 24 20.87 -7.97 -16.78
CA ASP A 24 20.57 -9.10 -17.64
C ASP A 24 19.72 -10.13 -16.91
N GLY A 25 18.97 -10.93 -17.65
CA GLY A 25 18.16 -12.01 -17.13
C GLY A 25 16.71 -11.62 -16.90
N VAL A 26 16.04 -12.38 -15.99
CA VAL A 26 14.62 -12.20 -15.72
C VAL A 26 14.39 -10.95 -14.90
N PRO A 27 13.53 -10.02 -15.37
CA PRO A 27 13.26 -8.80 -14.65
C PRO A 27 12.49 -9.07 -13.35
N ARG A 28 12.81 -8.28 -12.32
CA ARG A 28 12.00 -8.17 -11.12
C ARG A 28 11.12 -6.94 -11.22
N VAL A 29 9.83 -7.13 -11.04
CA VAL A 29 8.85 -6.05 -11.06
C VAL A 29 8.43 -5.73 -9.63
N ILE A 30 8.56 -4.47 -9.25
CA ILE A 30 8.07 -3.93 -8.00
C ILE A 30 6.82 -3.09 -8.24
N VAL A 31 5.85 -3.23 -7.34
CA VAL A 31 4.57 -2.51 -7.39
C VAL A 31 4.55 -1.44 -6.32
N HIS A 32 4.05 -0.25 -6.66
CA HIS A 32 3.91 0.87 -5.73
C HIS A 32 3.19 0.48 -4.43
N GLU A 33 3.54 1.17 -3.37
CA GLU A 33 2.87 1.10 -2.07
C GLU A 33 1.71 2.11 -1.96
N GLY A 34 1.16 2.31 -0.75
CA GLY A 34 -0.05 3.10 -0.52
C GLY A 34 -0.02 4.55 -0.98
N LEU A 35 1.16 5.17 -1.08
CA LEU A 35 1.32 6.52 -1.63
C LEU A 35 1.29 6.55 -3.17
N GLY A 36 1.17 5.41 -3.82
CA GLY A 36 1.23 5.30 -5.28
C GLY A 36 2.64 5.42 -5.85
N THR A 37 3.68 5.33 -5.02
CA THR A 37 5.08 5.50 -5.40
C THR A 37 5.88 4.20 -5.19
N VAL A 38 7.10 4.17 -5.72
CA VAL A 38 8.07 3.08 -5.47
C VAL A 38 9.19 3.52 -4.51
N HIS A 39 9.02 4.63 -3.82
CA HIS A 39 10.07 5.20 -2.97
C HIS A 39 10.43 4.32 -1.79
N ALA A 40 9.49 3.56 -1.24
CA ALA A 40 9.74 2.62 -0.15
C ALA A 40 10.79 1.54 -0.51
N TYR A 41 10.97 1.23 -1.78
CA TYR A 41 11.97 0.26 -2.25
C TYR A 41 13.38 0.84 -2.35
N ARG A 42 13.55 2.15 -2.21
CA ARG A 42 14.84 2.83 -2.41
C ARG A 42 15.99 2.22 -1.58
N PRO A 43 15.82 1.86 -0.31
CA PRO A 43 16.90 1.22 0.48
C PRO A 43 17.28 -0.18 -0.02
N ALA A 44 16.34 -0.90 -0.65
CA ALA A 44 16.56 -2.23 -1.18
C ALA A 44 17.04 -2.23 -2.65
N LEU A 45 16.84 -1.13 -3.40
CA LEU A 45 17.05 -1.07 -4.83
C LEU A 45 18.47 -1.45 -5.28
N PRO A 46 19.57 -1.02 -4.63
CA PRO A 46 20.91 -1.43 -5.02
C PRO A 46 21.12 -2.95 -4.89
N ALA A 47 20.51 -3.57 -3.88
CA ALA A 47 20.57 -5.02 -3.69
C ALA A 47 19.70 -5.77 -4.70
N LEU A 48 18.50 -5.27 -4.99
CA LEU A 48 17.63 -5.82 -6.03
C LEU A 48 18.31 -5.79 -7.41
N ALA A 49 19.01 -4.69 -7.74
CA ALA A 49 19.74 -4.51 -8.99
C ALA A 49 20.86 -5.56 -9.20
N ARG A 50 21.44 -6.08 -8.12
CA ARG A 50 22.42 -7.20 -8.19
C ARG A 50 21.78 -8.53 -8.58
N LEU A 51 20.48 -8.66 -8.42
CA LEU A 51 19.73 -9.88 -8.76
C LEU A 51 19.23 -9.90 -10.23
N GLY A 52 19.26 -8.77 -10.93
CA GLY A 52 18.81 -8.61 -12.30
C GLY A 52 18.15 -7.27 -12.56
N PRO A 53 17.59 -7.06 -13.75
CA PRO A 53 16.92 -5.80 -14.07
C PRO A 53 15.70 -5.59 -13.16
N VAL A 54 15.49 -4.32 -12.75
CA VAL A 54 14.35 -3.92 -11.90
C VAL A 54 13.45 -2.97 -12.65
N LEU A 55 12.18 -3.33 -12.73
CA LEU A 55 11.10 -2.52 -13.30
C LEU A 55 10.13 -2.13 -12.17
N GLY A 56 9.52 -0.97 -12.25
CA GLY A 56 8.56 -0.50 -11.27
C GLY A 56 7.25 -0.04 -11.89
N PHE A 57 6.16 -0.18 -11.15
CA PHE A 57 4.90 0.49 -11.45
C PHE A 57 4.58 1.50 -10.35
N ALA A 58 4.29 2.74 -10.74
CA ALA A 58 3.83 3.82 -9.88
C ALA A 58 2.54 4.42 -10.47
N VAL A 59 1.74 5.05 -9.63
CA VAL A 59 0.56 5.79 -10.04
C VAL A 59 1.03 7.06 -10.77
N ARG A 60 0.72 7.17 -12.06
CA ARG A 60 1.09 8.33 -12.89
C ARG A 60 -0.03 9.36 -13.00
N ASP A 61 -1.26 8.89 -12.99
CA ASP A 61 -2.46 9.72 -13.03
C ASP A 61 -3.27 9.48 -11.75
N ALA A 62 -3.18 10.43 -10.83
CA ALA A 62 -3.88 10.35 -9.55
C ALA A 62 -5.41 10.34 -9.72
N GLN A 63 -5.92 11.09 -10.71
CA GLN A 63 -7.36 11.15 -10.94
C GLN A 63 -7.90 9.82 -11.50
N ASP A 64 -7.20 9.21 -12.50
CA ASP A 64 -7.57 7.89 -13.03
C ASP A 64 -7.55 6.82 -11.92
N TYR A 65 -6.61 6.93 -10.98
CA TYR A 65 -6.53 6.04 -9.82
C TYR A 65 -7.70 6.24 -8.86
N LEU A 66 -8.03 7.50 -8.52
CA LEU A 66 -9.09 7.84 -7.58
C LEU A 66 -10.50 7.61 -8.15
N ASP A 67 -10.66 7.65 -9.47
CA ASP A 67 -11.92 7.36 -10.16
C ASP A 67 -12.26 5.85 -10.17
N LEU A 68 -11.28 4.98 -9.88
CA LEU A 68 -11.53 3.54 -9.73
C LEU A 68 -12.24 3.26 -8.40
N PRO A 69 -13.34 2.48 -8.38
CA PRO A 69 -13.93 2.07 -7.12
C PRO A 69 -12.95 1.27 -6.25
N ALA A 70 -12.82 1.60 -4.97
CA ALA A 70 -11.87 0.96 -4.05
C ALA A 70 -11.96 -0.58 -4.07
N ARG A 71 -13.17 -1.14 -4.14
CA ARG A 71 -13.39 -2.60 -4.22
C ARG A 71 -12.81 -3.27 -5.46
N HIS A 72 -12.53 -2.52 -6.53
CA HIS A 72 -11.99 -3.03 -7.79
C HIS A 72 -10.57 -2.53 -8.07
N LEU A 73 -10.03 -1.69 -7.20
CA LEU A 73 -8.74 -1.02 -7.42
C LEU A 73 -7.62 -2.02 -7.66
N ASN A 74 -7.39 -2.94 -6.72
CA ASN A 74 -6.29 -3.89 -6.78
C ASN A 74 -6.36 -4.76 -8.04
N ALA A 75 -7.54 -5.32 -8.35
CA ALA A 75 -7.75 -6.16 -9.52
C ALA A 75 -7.58 -5.38 -10.84
N THR A 76 -8.05 -4.13 -10.88
CA THR A 76 -7.93 -3.29 -12.08
C THR A 76 -6.49 -2.88 -12.34
N LEU A 77 -5.76 -2.47 -11.29
CA LEU A 77 -4.34 -2.11 -11.40
C LEU A 77 -3.51 -3.34 -11.76
N GLY A 78 -3.71 -4.47 -11.09
CA GLY A 78 -3.00 -5.72 -11.37
C GLY A 78 -3.12 -6.12 -12.84
N ARG A 79 -4.33 -6.10 -13.40
CA ARG A 79 -4.57 -6.38 -14.82
C ARG A 79 -3.88 -5.37 -15.74
N ARG A 80 -3.99 -4.07 -15.46
CA ARG A 80 -3.35 -3.02 -16.27
C ARG A 80 -1.82 -3.15 -16.29
N TYR A 81 -1.22 -3.49 -15.15
CA TYR A 81 0.22 -3.69 -15.02
C TYR A 81 0.69 -4.97 -15.74
N ALA A 82 -0.08 -6.04 -15.64
CA ALA A 82 0.19 -7.28 -16.35
C ALA A 82 0.13 -7.07 -17.88
N ASP A 83 -0.91 -6.39 -18.38
CA ASP A 83 -1.05 -6.03 -19.79
C ASP A 83 0.15 -5.19 -20.29
N ALA A 84 0.60 -4.22 -19.49
CA ALA A 84 1.73 -3.36 -19.84
C ALA A 84 3.04 -4.16 -19.94
N LEU A 85 3.29 -5.09 -19.02
CA LEU A 85 4.44 -5.98 -19.08
C LEU A 85 4.38 -6.91 -20.28
N TRP A 86 3.23 -7.52 -20.52
CA TRP A 86 3.07 -8.41 -21.67
C TRP A 86 3.33 -7.68 -23.00
N ARG A 87 2.81 -6.45 -23.15
CA ARG A 87 3.05 -5.59 -24.33
C ARG A 87 4.51 -5.16 -24.46
N SER A 88 5.25 -5.03 -23.37
CA SER A 88 6.69 -4.70 -23.40
C SER A 88 7.57 -5.89 -23.80
N GLY A 89 6.96 -7.07 -24.06
CA GLY A 89 7.69 -8.27 -24.48
C GLY A 89 8.18 -9.16 -23.35
N VAL A 90 7.89 -8.83 -22.09
CA VAL A 90 8.23 -9.67 -20.93
C VAL A 90 7.42 -10.96 -20.99
N ARG A 91 8.10 -12.11 -20.86
CA ARG A 91 7.49 -13.44 -20.88
C ARG A 91 7.77 -14.26 -19.63
N GLU A 92 8.71 -13.81 -18.81
CA GLU A 92 9.07 -14.38 -17.52
C GLU A 92 9.41 -13.24 -16.55
N VAL A 93 9.01 -13.36 -15.27
CA VAL A 93 9.15 -12.27 -14.31
C VAL A 93 9.19 -12.78 -12.86
N ASP A 94 9.93 -12.07 -12.01
CA ASP A 94 9.80 -12.10 -10.56
C ASP A 94 8.94 -10.91 -10.12
N VAL A 95 7.94 -11.11 -9.26
CA VAL A 95 7.04 -10.05 -8.79
C VAL A 95 7.26 -9.81 -7.31
N LEU A 96 7.42 -8.56 -6.91
CA LEU A 96 7.59 -8.15 -5.52
C LEU A 96 6.59 -7.06 -5.16
N GLY A 97 5.77 -7.31 -4.15
CA GLY A 97 4.81 -6.34 -3.60
C GLY A 97 5.05 -6.08 -2.12
N TYR A 98 5.04 -4.81 -1.74
CA TYR A 98 5.20 -4.36 -0.35
C TYR A 98 3.98 -3.53 0.07
N CYS A 99 3.57 -3.64 1.34
CA CYS A 99 2.42 -2.92 1.88
C CYS A 99 1.15 -3.22 1.04
N SER A 100 0.33 -2.23 0.71
CA SER A 100 -0.81 -2.38 -0.20
C SER A 100 -0.42 -2.87 -1.61
N GLY A 101 0.81 -2.61 -2.03
CA GLY A 101 1.36 -3.11 -3.29
C GLY A 101 1.43 -4.63 -3.38
N GLY A 102 1.43 -5.34 -2.26
CA GLY A 102 1.35 -6.81 -2.24
C GLY A 102 -0.01 -7.33 -2.73
N LEU A 103 -1.09 -6.63 -2.43
CA LEU A 103 -2.43 -6.98 -2.93
C LEU A 103 -2.54 -6.76 -4.43
N VAL A 104 -1.98 -5.66 -4.94
CA VAL A 104 -1.91 -5.40 -6.38
C VAL A 104 -0.99 -6.38 -7.09
N ALA A 105 0.15 -6.75 -6.49
CA ALA A 105 1.10 -7.74 -7.01
C ALA A 105 0.46 -9.13 -7.17
N LEU A 106 -0.38 -9.53 -6.20
CA LEU A 106 -1.17 -10.76 -6.30
C LEU A 106 -2.09 -10.75 -7.52
N GLU A 107 -2.87 -9.68 -7.70
CA GLU A 107 -3.79 -9.55 -8.84
C GLU A 107 -3.06 -9.45 -10.19
N MET A 108 -1.88 -8.81 -10.17
CA MET A 108 -0.99 -8.77 -11.32
C MET A 108 -0.46 -10.16 -11.68
N ALA A 109 -0.02 -10.95 -10.69
CA ALA A 109 0.47 -12.32 -10.93
C ALA A 109 -0.62 -13.22 -11.52
N LYS A 110 -1.87 -13.13 -11.02
CA LYS A 110 -3.03 -13.83 -11.61
C LYS A 110 -3.21 -13.47 -13.08
N SER A 111 -3.17 -12.18 -13.39
CA SER A 111 -3.35 -11.69 -14.77
C SER A 111 -2.17 -12.08 -15.68
N LEU A 112 -0.94 -12.05 -15.18
CA LEU A 112 0.25 -12.48 -15.93
C LEU A 112 0.16 -13.94 -16.36
N VAL A 113 -0.25 -14.83 -15.45
CA VAL A 113 -0.45 -16.26 -15.76
C VAL A 113 -1.51 -16.43 -16.85
N GLN A 114 -2.61 -15.69 -16.79
CA GLN A 114 -3.66 -15.72 -17.82
C GLN A 114 -3.16 -15.26 -19.20
N LEU A 115 -2.18 -14.33 -19.22
CA LEU A 115 -1.53 -13.84 -20.44
C LEU A 115 -0.38 -14.74 -20.93
N GLY A 116 -0.11 -15.88 -20.26
CA GLY A 116 0.97 -16.79 -20.60
C GLY A 116 2.35 -16.29 -20.21
N VAL A 117 2.45 -15.37 -19.27
CA VAL A 117 3.72 -14.91 -18.70
C VAL A 117 4.07 -15.78 -17.49
N ALA A 118 5.29 -16.34 -17.48
CA ALA A 118 5.77 -17.14 -16.36
C ALA A 118 6.10 -16.25 -15.16
N VAL A 119 5.41 -16.41 -14.04
CA VAL A 119 5.75 -15.81 -12.75
C VAL A 119 6.62 -16.78 -11.98
N ARG A 120 7.94 -16.54 -11.92
CA ARG A 120 8.89 -17.43 -11.22
C ARG A 120 8.74 -17.33 -9.72
N THR A 121 8.67 -16.09 -9.21
CA THR A 121 8.45 -15.80 -7.79
C THR A 121 7.38 -14.73 -7.63
N LEU A 122 6.55 -14.90 -6.62
CA LEU A 122 5.67 -13.87 -6.10
C LEU A 122 6.03 -13.61 -4.64
N ASP A 123 6.68 -12.48 -4.41
CA ASP A 123 7.20 -12.08 -3.11
C ASP A 123 6.30 -11.02 -2.50
N ILE A 124 5.74 -11.31 -1.35
CA ILE A 124 4.84 -10.44 -0.62
C ILE A 124 5.49 -10.03 0.70
N VAL A 125 5.75 -8.74 0.87
CA VAL A 125 6.46 -8.19 2.02
C VAL A 125 5.54 -7.29 2.83
N SER A 126 5.33 -7.61 4.11
CA SER A 126 4.56 -6.78 5.04
C SER A 126 3.25 -6.25 4.46
N SER A 127 2.54 -7.11 3.78
CA SER A 127 1.28 -6.80 3.09
C SER A 127 0.15 -7.62 3.68
N TYR A 128 -0.97 -6.98 3.91
CA TYR A 128 -2.13 -7.63 4.51
C TYR A 128 -3.44 -7.02 4.00
N ARG A 129 -4.45 -7.87 3.93
CA ARG A 129 -5.82 -7.42 3.80
C ARG A 129 -6.28 -6.87 5.14
N ILE A 130 -6.87 -5.67 5.14
CA ILE A 130 -7.49 -5.10 6.33
C ILE A 130 -8.86 -5.78 6.51
N PRO A 131 -9.12 -6.46 7.63
CA PRO A 131 -10.33 -7.28 7.78
C PRO A 131 -11.61 -6.46 8.00
N TYR A 132 -11.51 -5.17 8.22
CA TYR A 132 -12.61 -4.24 8.40
C TYR A 132 -12.48 -3.04 7.46
N LEU A 133 -13.60 -2.42 7.09
CA LEU A 133 -13.60 -1.21 6.27
C LEU A 133 -13.18 -0.01 7.13
N ILE A 134 -12.14 0.70 6.72
CA ILE A 134 -11.67 1.91 7.39
C ILE A 134 -12.33 3.14 6.76
N GLU A 135 -13.18 3.80 7.53
CA GLU A 135 -13.81 5.09 7.18
C GLU A 135 -13.49 6.18 8.21
N ASP A 136 -12.81 5.84 9.31
CA ASP A 136 -12.31 6.81 10.29
C ASP A 136 -11.00 7.43 9.76
N GLU A 137 -11.10 8.69 9.35
CA GLU A 137 -9.98 9.42 8.75
C GLU A 137 -8.83 9.65 9.72
N ARG A 138 -9.09 9.67 11.02
CA ARG A 138 -8.04 9.84 12.05
C ARG A 138 -7.01 8.72 12.01
N LEU A 139 -7.47 7.47 11.82
CA LEU A 139 -6.57 6.33 11.64
C LEU A 139 -5.78 6.44 10.33
N VAL A 140 -6.41 6.92 9.26
CA VAL A 140 -5.74 7.10 7.96
C VAL A 140 -4.66 8.17 8.07
N LEU A 141 -4.94 9.31 8.71
CA LEU A 141 -3.98 10.39 8.94
C LEU A 141 -2.80 9.94 9.79
N PHE A 142 -3.04 9.15 10.84
CA PHE A 142 -1.98 8.56 11.65
C PHE A 142 -1.04 7.70 10.79
N ASN A 143 -1.60 6.76 10.03
CA ASN A 143 -0.81 5.86 9.19
C ASN A 143 -0.09 6.61 8.05
N PHE A 144 -0.71 7.63 7.48
CA PHE A 144 -0.09 8.50 6.47
C PHE A 144 1.12 9.24 7.05
N ALA A 145 0.97 9.87 8.23
CA ALA A 145 2.05 10.54 8.92
C ALA A 145 3.20 9.58 9.28
N ALA A 146 2.87 8.38 9.79
CA ALA A 146 3.84 7.34 10.10
C ALA A 146 4.59 6.85 8.84
N THR A 147 3.89 6.68 7.71
CA THR A 147 4.49 6.30 6.42
C THR A 147 5.51 7.33 5.93
N LEU A 148 5.28 8.60 6.19
CA LEU A 148 6.20 9.69 5.85
C LEU A 148 7.28 9.93 6.91
N GLY A 149 7.29 9.17 8.01
CA GLY A 149 8.25 9.34 9.11
C GLY A 149 8.10 10.65 9.89
N LEU A 150 6.87 11.20 9.92
CA LEU A 150 6.60 12.45 10.65
C LEU A 150 6.57 12.20 12.17
N PRO A 151 6.94 13.19 13.00
CA PRO A 151 6.88 13.09 14.45
C PRO A 151 5.44 13.10 14.95
N LEU A 152 4.87 11.92 15.23
CA LEU A 152 3.46 11.72 15.54
C LEU A 152 3.01 12.46 16.80
N ASP A 153 3.84 12.49 17.83
CA ASP A 153 3.61 13.21 19.09
C ASP A 153 3.50 14.74 18.87
N ALA A 154 4.42 15.31 18.09
CA ALA A 154 4.40 16.73 17.72
C ALA A 154 3.18 17.10 16.85
N LEU A 155 2.59 16.12 16.18
CA LEU A 155 1.37 16.27 15.39
C LEU A 155 0.09 16.12 16.23
N GLY A 156 0.21 15.88 17.53
CA GLY A 156 -0.94 15.75 18.43
C GLY A 156 -1.66 14.40 18.34
N PHE A 157 -1.01 13.38 17.78
CA PHE A 157 -1.54 12.01 17.88
C PHE A 157 -1.27 11.43 19.27
N PRO A 158 -2.18 10.60 19.78
CA PRO A 158 -1.94 9.87 21.01
C PRO A 158 -0.81 8.85 20.84
N GLU A 159 -0.28 8.37 21.94
CA GLU A 159 0.64 7.23 21.93
C GLU A 159 0.05 6.05 21.16
N THR A 160 0.90 5.34 20.41
CA THR A 160 0.45 4.27 19.50
C THR A 160 -0.37 3.18 20.23
N TYR A 161 -0.01 2.87 21.49
CA TYR A 161 -0.75 1.86 22.27
C TYR A 161 -2.14 2.37 22.69
N VAL A 162 -2.30 3.66 22.99
CA VAL A 162 -3.62 4.28 23.29
C VAL A 162 -4.51 4.23 22.06
N LEU A 163 -3.95 4.55 20.89
CA LEU A 163 -4.68 4.46 19.63
C LEU A 163 -5.06 3.01 19.29
N ALA A 164 -4.18 2.04 19.59
CA ALA A 164 -4.44 0.62 19.38
C ALA A 164 -5.57 0.10 20.29
N ASP A 165 -5.60 0.52 21.55
CA ASP A 165 -6.67 0.17 22.49
C ASP A 165 -8.01 0.78 22.06
N ALA A 166 -8.01 2.06 21.66
CA ALA A 166 -9.19 2.74 21.12
C ALA A 166 -9.73 2.04 19.86
N LEU A 167 -8.84 1.62 18.96
CA LEU A 167 -9.19 0.86 17.77
C LEU A 167 -9.80 -0.50 18.13
N ALA A 168 -9.18 -1.23 19.06
CA ALA A 168 -9.68 -2.53 19.50
C ALA A 168 -11.08 -2.41 20.11
N ASP A 169 -11.33 -1.37 20.91
CA ASP A 169 -12.65 -1.14 21.51
C ASP A 169 -13.69 -0.70 20.48
N ALA A 170 -13.33 0.15 19.53
CA ALA A 170 -14.21 0.51 18.42
C ALA A 170 -14.63 -0.73 17.59
N LEU A 171 -13.68 -1.64 17.30
CA LEU A 171 -13.94 -2.87 16.55
C LEU A 171 -14.71 -3.94 17.34
N LYS A 172 -14.75 -3.87 18.67
CA LYS A 172 -15.67 -4.71 19.46
C LYS A 172 -17.14 -4.34 19.20
N ALA A 173 -17.40 -3.04 18.99
CA ALA A 173 -18.74 -2.55 18.70
C ALA A 173 -19.19 -2.86 17.27
N ASP A 174 -18.29 -2.72 16.29
CA ASP A 174 -18.51 -3.08 14.89
C ASP A 174 -17.25 -3.75 14.28
N PRO A 175 -17.18 -5.09 14.29
CA PRO A 175 -16.01 -5.81 13.78
C PRO A 175 -15.77 -5.67 12.27
N ALA A 176 -16.78 -5.25 11.51
CA ALA A 176 -16.71 -5.15 10.05
C ALA A 176 -16.31 -3.75 9.55
N ARG A 177 -16.40 -2.73 10.42
CA ARG A 177 -16.27 -1.35 9.99
C ARG A 177 -15.77 -0.43 11.11
N LEU A 178 -14.76 0.36 10.78
CA LEU A 178 -14.36 1.50 11.60
C LEU A 178 -15.04 2.76 11.04
N ALA A 179 -16.22 3.11 11.59
CA ALA A 179 -17.04 4.21 11.11
C ALA A 179 -16.38 5.58 11.41
N PRO A 180 -16.71 6.65 10.67
CA PRO A 180 -16.21 8.00 10.94
C PRO A 180 -16.46 8.43 12.38
N GLY A 181 -15.42 8.94 13.06
CA GLY A 181 -15.50 9.43 14.45
C GLY A 181 -15.45 8.35 15.53
N SER A 182 -15.39 7.05 15.16
CA SER A 182 -15.32 5.95 16.14
C SER A 182 -14.09 6.06 17.03
N LEU A 183 -12.92 6.38 16.47
CA LEU A 183 -11.69 6.55 17.28
C LEU A 183 -11.76 7.76 18.19
N GLN A 184 -12.30 8.88 17.70
CA GLN A 184 -12.47 10.06 18.54
C GLN A 184 -13.34 9.75 19.75
N ALA A 185 -14.46 9.07 19.56
CA ALA A 185 -15.36 8.69 20.64
C ALA A 185 -14.67 7.82 21.70
N GLN A 186 -13.83 6.86 21.27
CA GLN A 186 -13.09 6.00 22.21
C GLN A 186 -11.97 6.74 22.91
N LEU A 187 -11.21 7.59 22.20
CA LEU A 187 -10.15 8.40 22.80
C LEU A 187 -10.69 9.38 23.85
N GLU A 188 -11.85 10.00 23.61
CA GLU A 188 -12.51 10.86 24.57
C GLU A 188 -12.95 10.10 25.87
N ILE A 189 -13.36 8.83 25.74
CA ILE A 189 -13.64 7.95 26.87
C ILE A 189 -12.36 7.71 27.70
N PHE A 190 -11.20 7.61 27.05
CA PHE A 190 -9.90 7.47 27.72
C PHE A 190 -9.38 8.79 28.32
N GLY A 191 -10.10 9.90 28.11
CA GLY A 191 -9.75 11.22 28.63
C GLY A 191 -8.86 12.05 27.70
N ASP A 192 -8.59 11.57 26.50
CA ASP A 192 -7.85 12.33 25.50
C ASP A 192 -8.72 13.40 24.84
N ARG A 193 -8.20 14.63 24.77
CA ARG A 193 -8.84 15.68 24.01
C ARG A 193 -8.44 15.57 22.55
N CYS A 194 -9.41 15.25 21.70
CA CYS A 194 -9.21 15.22 20.27
C CYS A 194 -9.44 16.61 19.66
N GLU A 195 -8.48 17.09 18.87
CA GLU A 195 -8.72 18.27 18.04
C GLU A 195 -9.68 17.95 16.90
N PRO A 196 -10.33 18.98 16.29
CA PRO A 196 -11.15 18.84 15.10
C PRO A 196 -10.38 18.16 13.96
N LEU A 197 -11.03 17.24 13.24
CA LEU A 197 -10.40 16.44 12.20
C LEU A 197 -9.77 17.29 11.09
N ASP A 198 -10.42 18.39 10.69
CA ASP A 198 -9.91 19.29 9.66
C ASP A 198 -8.62 20.02 10.09
N GLU A 199 -8.49 20.30 11.38
CA GLU A 199 -7.27 20.91 11.92
C GLU A 199 -6.12 19.88 11.96
N LEU A 200 -6.41 18.66 12.39
CA LEU A 200 -5.45 17.57 12.37
C LEU A 200 -4.97 17.30 10.94
N ARG A 201 -5.89 17.19 9.98
CA ARG A 201 -5.55 16.99 8.56
C ARG A 201 -4.65 18.13 8.05
N ARG A 202 -5.02 19.37 8.27
CA ARG A 202 -4.23 20.53 7.87
C ARG A 202 -2.82 20.48 8.46
N ARG A 203 -2.68 20.15 9.75
CA ARG A 203 -1.39 20.03 10.44
C ARG A 203 -0.52 18.95 9.83
N VAL A 204 -1.09 17.77 9.61
CA VAL A 204 -0.38 16.63 9.00
C VAL A 204 0.09 16.97 7.58
N LEU A 205 -0.76 17.54 6.74
CA LEU A 205 -0.41 17.90 5.36
C LEU A 205 0.67 18.98 5.31
N ARG A 206 0.62 19.97 6.19
CA ARG A 206 1.66 21.02 6.28
C ARG A 206 2.99 20.45 6.74
N ALA A 207 2.99 19.61 7.76
CA ALA A 207 4.19 18.91 8.20
C ALA A 207 4.76 18.02 7.09
N ALA A 208 3.92 17.31 6.35
CA ALA A 208 4.31 16.51 5.20
C ALA A 208 4.94 17.35 4.06
N ALA A 209 4.51 18.60 3.91
CA ALA A 209 5.06 19.56 2.96
C ALA A 209 6.32 20.28 3.49
N GLY A 210 6.71 20.08 4.75
CA GLY A 210 7.79 20.81 5.41
C GLY A 210 7.46 22.29 5.69
N LEU A 211 6.17 22.62 5.83
CA LEU A 211 5.67 23.96 6.05
C LEU A 211 5.30 24.19 7.51
N SER A 212 5.51 25.41 8.02
CA SER A 212 5.02 25.81 9.35
C SER A 212 3.52 26.12 9.28
N MET A 213 2.85 26.17 10.44
CA MET A 213 1.43 26.55 10.52
C MET A 213 1.18 28.02 10.14
N GLN A 214 2.23 28.83 10.03
CA GLN A 214 2.16 30.26 9.71
C GLN A 214 2.44 30.58 8.23
N ASP A 215 2.91 29.58 7.45
CA ASP A 215 3.17 29.77 6.02
C ASP A 215 1.88 30.01 5.24
N ASP A 216 1.99 30.59 4.06
CA ASP A 216 0.83 30.91 3.21
C ASP A 216 0.04 29.62 2.84
N VAL A 217 -1.29 29.76 2.77
CA VAL A 217 -2.21 28.64 2.55
C VAL A 217 -2.05 28.03 1.16
N ALA A 218 -1.73 28.84 0.15
CA ALA A 218 -1.57 28.39 -1.23
C ALA A 218 -0.10 28.06 -1.54
N HIS A 219 0.30 26.81 -1.33
CA HIS A 219 1.66 26.34 -1.63
C HIS A 219 1.62 25.08 -2.50
N PRO A 220 2.36 25.02 -3.64
CA PRO A 220 2.32 23.88 -4.57
C PRO A 220 2.66 22.52 -3.91
N LEU A 221 3.56 22.51 -2.90
CA LEU A 221 3.88 21.31 -2.14
C LEU A 221 2.70 20.82 -1.29
N LEU A 222 1.82 21.71 -0.83
CA LEU A 222 0.63 21.33 -0.08
C LEU A 222 -0.35 20.57 -0.97
N ASP A 223 -0.60 21.05 -2.19
CA ASP A 223 -1.46 20.39 -3.16
C ASP A 223 -0.91 19.00 -3.55
N GLU A 224 0.42 18.89 -3.65
CA GLU A 224 1.07 17.60 -3.89
C GLU A 224 0.87 16.63 -2.72
N ARG A 225 1.03 17.10 -1.47
CA ARG A 225 0.84 16.26 -0.27
C ARG A 225 -0.61 15.88 -0.06
N GLU A 226 -1.53 16.76 -0.34
CA GLU A 226 -2.96 16.46 -0.33
C GLU A 226 -3.31 15.38 -1.36
N ARG A 227 -2.78 15.45 -2.57
CA ARG A 227 -2.94 14.40 -3.59
C ARG A 227 -2.40 13.06 -3.12
N LEU A 228 -1.18 13.01 -2.54
CA LEU A 228 -0.62 11.79 -1.98
C LEU A 228 -1.48 11.23 -0.84
N TYR A 229 -2.03 12.08 -0.01
CA TYR A 229 -2.95 11.70 1.06
C TYR A 229 -4.21 11.02 0.51
N TRP A 230 -4.83 11.56 -0.53
CA TRP A 230 -6.02 10.94 -1.12
C TRP A 230 -5.70 9.62 -1.80
N LEU A 231 -4.55 9.48 -2.47
CA LEU A 231 -4.09 8.19 -2.99
C LEU A 231 -3.91 7.18 -1.87
N PHE A 232 -3.29 7.59 -0.77
CA PHE A 232 -3.07 6.74 0.40
C PHE A 232 -4.39 6.29 1.03
N MET A 233 -5.32 7.21 1.29
CA MET A 233 -6.63 6.90 1.82
C MET A 233 -7.37 5.89 0.93
N HIS A 234 -7.37 6.12 -0.37
CA HIS A 234 -8.02 5.22 -1.34
C HIS A 234 -7.39 3.83 -1.34
N SER A 235 -6.05 3.75 -1.25
CA SER A 235 -5.31 2.50 -1.12
C SER A 235 -5.65 1.75 0.18
N VAL A 236 -5.74 2.45 1.31
CA VAL A 236 -6.15 1.88 2.59
C VAL A 236 -7.55 1.27 2.51
N GLN A 237 -8.50 2.00 1.92
CA GLN A 237 -9.86 1.50 1.70
C GLN A 237 -9.87 0.28 0.77
N ALA A 238 -9.08 0.30 -0.30
CA ALA A 238 -8.94 -0.82 -1.24
C ALA A 238 -8.32 -2.07 -0.60
N SER A 239 -7.51 -1.91 0.45
CA SER A 239 -6.87 -3.02 1.16
C SER A 239 -7.86 -3.89 1.96
N HIS A 240 -9.10 -3.44 2.12
CA HIS A 240 -10.18 -4.26 2.67
C HIS A 240 -10.68 -5.34 1.68
N TRP A 241 -10.58 -5.08 0.36
CA TRP A 241 -11.18 -5.92 -0.66
C TRP A 241 -10.20 -6.97 -1.18
N ALA A 242 -10.58 -8.24 -1.06
CA ALA A 242 -9.86 -9.36 -1.65
C ALA A 242 -10.35 -9.61 -3.09
N GLY A 243 -9.50 -10.20 -3.92
CA GLY A 243 -9.93 -10.70 -5.22
C GLY A 243 -10.74 -11.99 -5.09
N ASP A 244 -11.59 -12.25 -6.07
CA ASP A 244 -12.58 -13.34 -6.05
C ASP A 244 -11.98 -14.73 -6.28
N ALA A 245 -10.78 -14.84 -6.86
CA ALA A 245 -10.15 -16.11 -7.19
C ALA A 245 -8.71 -16.18 -6.63
N PRO A 246 -8.26 -17.37 -6.16
CA PRO A 246 -6.90 -17.53 -5.71
C PRO A 246 -5.91 -17.55 -6.88
N TYR A 247 -4.64 -17.25 -6.59
CA TYR A 247 -3.52 -17.39 -7.50
C TYR A 247 -3.15 -18.88 -7.64
N ALA A 248 -2.94 -19.36 -8.86
CA ALA A 248 -2.65 -20.76 -9.13
C ALA A 248 -1.25 -21.21 -8.68
N GLY A 249 -0.30 -20.26 -8.58
CA GLY A 249 1.08 -20.52 -8.17
C GLY A 249 1.29 -20.47 -6.66
N ALA A 250 2.55 -20.64 -6.26
CA ALA A 250 3.02 -20.45 -4.89
C ALA A 250 3.45 -18.99 -4.67
N LEU A 251 3.43 -18.54 -3.42
CA LEU A 251 3.97 -17.24 -3.02
C LEU A 251 4.88 -17.37 -1.80
N ARG A 252 5.78 -16.40 -1.66
CA ARG A 252 6.61 -16.24 -0.46
C ARG A 252 6.12 -15.03 0.32
N LEU A 253 5.81 -15.24 1.59
CA LEU A 253 5.32 -14.20 2.50
C LEU A 253 6.42 -13.81 3.49
N PHE A 254 6.80 -12.55 3.50
CA PHE A 254 7.79 -12.00 4.42
C PHE A 254 7.12 -11.10 5.46
N VAL A 255 7.18 -11.52 6.72
CA VAL A 255 6.48 -10.88 7.84
C VAL A 255 7.50 -10.19 8.73
N PRO A 256 7.37 -8.88 8.96
CA PRO A 256 8.23 -8.17 9.92
C PRO A 256 8.09 -8.72 11.33
N GLU A 257 9.21 -8.83 12.05
CA GLU A 257 9.24 -9.30 13.44
C GLU A 257 8.46 -8.36 14.38
N ARG A 258 8.57 -7.05 14.16
CA ARG A 258 7.79 -6.07 14.90
C ARG A 258 6.40 -5.92 14.27
N CYS A 259 5.39 -6.38 14.99
CA CYS A 259 3.99 -6.22 14.58
C CYS A 259 3.57 -4.75 14.58
N ASN A 260 2.69 -4.39 13.66
CA ASN A 260 2.00 -3.11 13.71
C ASN A 260 0.87 -3.20 14.76
N PRO A 261 0.92 -2.45 15.87
CA PRO A 261 -0.07 -2.53 16.93
C PRO A 261 -1.47 -2.09 16.48
N LEU A 262 -1.56 -1.34 15.37
CA LEU A 262 -2.84 -0.90 14.78
C LEU A 262 -3.52 -1.97 13.94
N ILE A 263 -2.93 -3.17 13.84
CA ILE A 263 -3.54 -4.30 13.14
C ILE A 263 -3.69 -5.44 14.13
N PRO A 264 -4.85 -5.53 14.80
CA PRO A 264 -5.13 -6.60 15.76
C PRO A 264 -4.96 -7.98 15.11
N GLN A 265 -4.31 -8.91 15.84
CA GLN A 265 -4.10 -10.30 15.38
C GLN A 265 -3.39 -10.44 14.04
N GLN A 266 -2.55 -9.48 13.69
CA GLN A 266 -1.88 -9.37 12.40
C GLN A 266 -1.31 -10.70 11.87
N ARG A 267 -0.56 -11.46 12.69
CA ARG A 267 0.10 -12.70 12.23
C ARG A 267 -0.89 -13.80 11.85
N ALA A 268 -1.92 -14.01 12.65
CA ALA A 268 -2.93 -15.04 12.39
C ALA A 268 -3.76 -14.66 11.14
N ALA A 269 -4.23 -13.42 11.07
CA ALA A 269 -5.00 -12.91 9.94
C ALA A 269 -4.21 -12.93 8.62
N LEU A 270 -2.90 -12.64 8.67
CA LEU A 270 -2.01 -12.72 7.52
C LEU A 270 -1.90 -14.16 7.00
N ALA A 271 -1.55 -15.10 7.87
CA ALA A 271 -1.35 -16.49 7.47
C ALA A 271 -2.63 -17.08 6.87
N GLU A 272 -3.77 -16.85 7.48
CA GLU A 272 -5.08 -17.31 7.00
C GLU A 272 -5.40 -16.71 5.63
N TYR A 273 -5.31 -15.39 5.49
CA TYR A 273 -5.60 -14.71 4.23
C TYR A 273 -4.71 -15.21 3.08
N TRP A 274 -3.37 -15.18 3.27
CA TRP A 274 -2.45 -15.52 2.19
C TRP A 274 -2.48 -17.01 1.83
N THR A 275 -2.72 -17.90 2.80
CA THR A 275 -2.93 -19.33 2.54
C THR A 275 -4.14 -19.54 1.62
N ALA A 276 -5.22 -18.82 1.83
CA ALA A 276 -6.40 -18.91 0.98
C ALA A 276 -6.17 -18.31 -0.43
N GLN A 277 -5.17 -17.43 -0.59
CA GLN A 277 -4.91 -16.77 -1.87
C GLN A 277 -3.94 -17.52 -2.80
N ALA A 278 -3.26 -18.58 -2.36
CA ALA A 278 -2.24 -19.27 -3.18
C ALA A 278 -2.46 -20.78 -3.22
N LEU A 279 -2.97 -21.29 -4.34
CA LEU A 279 -3.20 -22.73 -4.54
C LEU A 279 -1.91 -23.56 -4.56
N GLY A 280 -0.79 -22.96 -5.01
CA GLY A 280 0.54 -23.57 -4.99
C GLY A 280 1.19 -23.58 -3.60
N GLY A 281 0.50 -23.05 -2.59
CA GLY A 281 0.99 -22.95 -1.22
C GLY A 281 1.76 -21.66 -0.93
N ILE A 282 2.07 -21.49 0.36
CA ILE A 282 2.86 -20.35 0.84
C ILE A 282 4.11 -20.83 1.56
N THR A 283 5.20 -20.07 1.40
CA THR A 283 6.37 -20.14 2.27
C THR A 283 6.44 -18.83 3.06
N ALA A 284 6.30 -18.91 4.37
CA ALA A 284 6.35 -17.72 5.23
C ALA A 284 7.70 -17.65 5.95
N ALA A 285 8.27 -16.46 6.03
CA ALA A 285 9.51 -16.18 6.77
C ALA A 285 9.41 -14.85 7.51
N ASP A 286 9.90 -14.83 8.75
CA ASP A 286 10.09 -13.61 9.50
C ASP A 286 11.30 -12.85 8.97
N ILE A 287 11.17 -11.51 8.95
CA ILE A 287 12.23 -10.59 8.54
C ILE A 287 12.46 -9.54 9.63
N PRO A 288 13.72 -9.11 9.86
CA PRO A 288 14.03 -8.08 10.84
C PRO A 288 13.33 -6.77 10.55
N GLY A 289 12.99 -6.03 11.61
CA GLY A 289 12.40 -4.72 11.52
C GLY A 289 10.88 -4.69 11.69
N GLY A 290 10.30 -3.55 11.37
CA GLY A 290 8.86 -3.30 11.34
C GLY A 290 8.36 -3.00 9.93
N HIS A 291 7.10 -2.61 9.83
CA HIS A 291 6.48 -2.31 8.55
C HIS A 291 7.27 -1.29 7.70
N PHE A 292 7.78 -0.24 8.31
CA PHE A 292 8.40 0.89 7.60
C PHE A 292 9.91 0.75 7.34
N ASP A 293 10.59 -0.22 7.93
CA ASP A 293 12.04 -0.39 7.84
C ASP A 293 12.51 -1.79 7.40
N CYS A 294 11.59 -2.74 7.20
CA CYS A 294 11.92 -4.10 6.80
C CYS A 294 12.41 -4.24 5.35
N LEU A 295 12.03 -3.32 4.47
CA LEU A 295 12.37 -3.36 3.04
C LEU A 295 13.72 -2.68 2.79
N ASN A 296 14.80 -3.42 2.96
CA ASN A 296 16.17 -2.91 2.89
C ASN A 296 17.14 -3.91 2.21
N ALA A 297 18.41 -3.55 2.08
CA ALA A 297 19.41 -4.39 1.44
C ALA A 297 19.61 -5.73 2.17
N ALA A 298 19.59 -5.75 3.50
CA ALA A 298 19.76 -6.98 4.27
C ALA A 298 18.63 -7.99 3.99
N PHE A 299 17.39 -7.52 3.88
CA PHE A 299 16.26 -8.35 3.46
C PHE A 299 16.52 -9.01 2.09
N VAL A 300 16.97 -8.23 1.10
CA VAL A 300 17.26 -8.75 -0.24
C VAL A 300 18.37 -9.79 -0.22
N ASP A 301 19.47 -9.47 0.46
CA ASP A 301 20.66 -10.34 0.49
C ASP A 301 20.43 -11.65 1.25
N THR A 302 19.58 -11.64 2.29
CA THR A 302 19.33 -12.81 3.14
C THR A 302 18.12 -13.64 2.70
N ARG A 303 17.11 -13.03 2.12
CA ARG A 303 15.82 -13.70 1.85
C ARG A 303 15.50 -13.86 0.37
N LEU A 304 15.79 -12.88 -0.46
CA LEU A 304 15.46 -12.98 -1.89
C LEU A 304 16.54 -13.72 -2.68
N LYS A 305 17.79 -13.73 -2.22
CA LYS A 305 18.91 -14.38 -2.89
C LYS A 305 18.89 -15.91 -2.73
N GLU A 306 18.41 -16.43 -1.59
CA GLU A 306 18.39 -17.86 -1.25
C GLU A 306 17.39 -18.69 -2.11
N ALA A 307 16.59 -18.04 -2.92
CA ALA A 307 15.51 -18.66 -3.70
C ALA A 307 15.85 -18.84 -5.20
N ARG A 308 17.13 -18.89 -5.54
CA ARG A 308 17.58 -19.17 -6.92
C ARG A 308 18.02 -20.61 -7.12
#